data_37c200804ad962d18a6b16ecaf59da55
#
_entry.id   37c200804ad962d18a6b16ecaf59da55
#
_cell.length_a   1.000
_cell.length_b   1.000
_cell.length_c   1.000
_cell.angle_alpha   90.00
_cell.angle_beta   90.00
_cell.angle_gamma   90.00
#
_symmetry.space_group_name_H-M   'P 1'
#
loop_
_entity.id
_entity.type
_entity.pdbx_description
1 polymer ?
#
loop_
_entity_poly.entity_id
_entity_poly.type
_entity_poly.pdbx_seq_one_letter_code
_entity_poly.pdbx_strand_id
1 'polypeptide(L)'
;TAAKTVLPVLGVPVESKALKGLDSLLSIAQMPGGIPVGTLAIGKAGAINAALLAAAILGAKYPRIREALRRFRAAQTKRVLASPNPARPALQRKKRKSA
;
A
#
# COMPACT_ATOMS: atom_id res chain seq x y z
N THR A 1 -9.13 -0.12 -18.51
CA THR A 1 -10.11 -0.05 -17.41
C THR A 1 -10.26 1.37 -16.89
N ALA A 2 -9.16 2.02 -16.55
CA ALA A 2 -9.23 3.37 -15.98
C ALA A 2 -9.89 4.39 -16.91
N ALA A 3 -9.74 4.24 -18.22
CA ALA A 3 -10.32 5.16 -19.20
C ALA A 3 -11.84 5.02 -19.30
N LYS A 4 -12.42 3.93 -18.81
CA LYS A 4 -13.85 3.63 -18.97
C LYS A 4 -14.63 3.70 -17.65
N THR A 5 -14.02 4.17 -16.59
CA THR A 5 -14.69 4.24 -15.29
C THR A 5 -14.28 5.50 -14.55
N VAL A 6 -15.16 6.00 -13.70
CA VAL A 6 -14.85 7.08 -12.75
C VAL A 6 -14.44 6.54 -11.38
N LEU A 7 -14.47 5.22 -11.20
CA LEU A 7 -14.04 4.59 -9.95
C LEU A 7 -12.52 4.68 -9.82
N PRO A 8 -12.01 4.72 -8.58
CA PRO A 8 -10.57 4.63 -8.37
C PRO A 8 -10.00 3.34 -8.95
N VAL A 9 -8.90 3.44 -9.68
CA VAL A 9 -8.20 2.29 -10.26
C VAL A 9 -6.80 2.23 -9.66
N LEU A 10 -6.45 1.07 -9.11
CA LEU A 10 -5.15 0.82 -8.49
C LEU A 10 -4.41 -0.23 -9.30
N GLY A 11 -3.19 0.09 -9.71
CA GLY A 11 -2.37 -0.80 -10.52
C GLY A 11 -1.24 -1.42 -9.69
N VAL A 12 -1.09 -2.73 -9.78
CA VAL A 12 -0.02 -3.47 -9.12
C VAL A 12 0.85 -4.12 -10.20
N PRO A 13 2.10 -3.64 -10.41
CA PRO A 13 2.99 -4.27 -11.36
C PRO A 13 3.38 -5.66 -10.87
N VAL A 14 3.38 -6.63 -11.78
CA VAL A 14 3.79 -7.99 -11.47
C VAL A 14 4.89 -8.43 -12.44
N GLU A 15 5.78 -9.28 -11.98
CA GLU A 15 6.74 -9.91 -12.86
C GLU A 15 6.10 -11.08 -13.59
N SER A 16 6.43 -11.22 -14.87
CA SER A 16 5.98 -12.32 -15.69
C SER A 16 7.13 -12.82 -16.56
N LYS A 17 6.90 -13.93 -17.26
CA LYS A 17 7.89 -14.43 -18.21
C LYS A 17 8.16 -13.44 -19.35
N ALA A 18 7.17 -12.66 -19.72
CA ALA A 18 7.25 -11.71 -20.82
C ALA A 18 7.68 -10.30 -20.35
N LEU A 19 7.32 -9.91 -19.13
CA LEU A 19 7.61 -8.58 -18.59
C LEU A 19 8.29 -8.67 -17.24
N LYS A 20 9.34 -7.91 -17.06
CA LYS A 20 9.94 -7.69 -15.74
C LYS A 20 9.10 -6.70 -14.94
N GLY A 21 9.27 -6.68 -13.61
CA GLY A 21 8.51 -5.77 -12.75
C GLY A 21 8.63 -4.31 -13.16
N LEU A 22 9.82 -3.89 -13.59
CA LEU A 22 10.03 -2.51 -14.03
C LEU A 22 9.22 -2.19 -15.29
N ASP A 23 9.16 -3.12 -16.24
CA ASP A 23 8.38 -2.92 -17.47
C ASP A 23 6.89 -2.82 -17.16
N SER A 24 6.40 -3.65 -16.24
CA SER A 24 5.01 -3.58 -15.77
C SER A 24 4.72 -2.25 -15.09
N LEU A 25 5.64 -1.76 -14.27
CA LEU A 25 5.51 -0.47 -13.59
C LEU A 25 5.42 0.67 -14.60
N LEU A 26 6.29 0.69 -15.60
CA LEU A 26 6.29 1.72 -16.64
C LEU A 26 4.98 1.72 -17.43
N SER A 27 4.47 0.53 -17.73
CA SER A 27 3.20 0.38 -18.44
C SER A 27 2.02 0.99 -17.67
N ILE A 28 1.99 0.82 -16.35
CA ILE A 28 0.94 1.38 -15.52
C ILE A 28 1.14 2.89 -15.31
N ALA A 29 2.39 3.31 -15.08
CA ALA A 29 2.70 4.70 -14.73
C ALA A 29 2.55 5.66 -15.90
N GLN A 30 2.69 5.18 -17.14
CA GLN A 30 2.62 6.02 -18.34
C GLN A 30 1.21 6.14 -18.92
N MET A 31 0.23 6.36 -18.05
CA MET A 31 -1.13 6.64 -18.51
C MET A 31 -1.25 8.09 -19.00
N PRO A 32 -2.08 8.36 -20.01
CA PRO A 32 -2.28 9.72 -20.50
C PRO A 32 -2.91 10.62 -19.43
N GLY A 33 -2.64 11.91 -19.55
CA GLY A 33 -3.27 12.89 -18.67
C GLY A 33 -4.79 12.79 -18.74
N GLY A 34 -5.43 12.86 -17.58
CA GLY A 34 -6.87 12.71 -17.47
C GLY A 34 -7.36 11.29 -17.22
N ILE A 35 -6.44 10.31 -17.23
CA ILE A 35 -6.76 8.90 -16.94
C ILE A 35 -5.87 8.44 -15.77
N PRO A 36 -6.27 8.73 -14.54
CA PRO A 36 -5.41 8.46 -13.39
C PRO A 36 -5.46 6.98 -12.96
N VAL A 37 -4.29 6.44 -12.67
CA VAL A 37 -4.14 5.09 -12.08
C VAL A 37 -3.18 5.22 -10.90
N GLY A 38 -3.63 4.84 -9.71
CA GLY A 38 -2.75 4.77 -8.55
C GLY A 38 -1.81 3.57 -8.69
N THR A 39 -0.50 3.82 -8.73
CA THR A 39 0.49 2.77 -8.95
C THR A 39 1.12 2.37 -7.62
N LEU A 40 1.10 1.08 -7.32
CA LEU A 40 1.61 0.53 -6.08
C LEU A 40 2.95 -0.18 -6.32
N ALA A 41 3.52 -0.74 -5.25
CA ALA A 41 4.76 -1.48 -5.33
C ALA A 41 4.64 -2.74 -6.19
N ILE A 42 5.77 -3.24 -6.65
CA ILE A 42 5.80 -4.43 -7.50
C ILE A 42 5.52 -5.69 -6.66
N GLY A 43 4.66 -6.55 -7.16
CA GLY A 43 4.44 -7.89 -6.62
C GLY A 43 3.56 -7.93 -5.38
N LYS A 44 3.87 -8.85 -4.47
CA LYS A 44 3.02 -9.17 -3.31
C LYS A 44 2.82 -7.97 -2.37
N ALA A 45 3.87 -7.22 -2.11
CA ALA A 45 3.77 -6.03 -1.25
C ALA A 45 2.81 -5.00 -1.86
N GLY A 46 2.87 -4.82 -3.17
CA GLY A 46 1.96 -3.91 -3.87
C GLY A 46 0.52 -4.37 -3.80
N ALA A 47 0.27 -5.68 -3.92
CA ALA A 47 -1.08 -6.23 -3.82
C ALA A 47 -1.66 -6.00 -2.42
N ILE A 48 -0.88 -6.23 -1.38
CA ILE A 48 -1.30 -5.98 0.00
C ILE A 48 -1.61 -4.49 0.19
N ASN A 49 -0.73 -3.62 -0.26
CA ASN A 49 -0.91 -2.18 -0.12
C ASN A 49 -2.09 -1.66 -0.95
N ALA A 50 -2.34 -2.25 -2.12
CA ALA A 50 -3.51 -1.91 -2.92
C ALA A 50 -4.81 -2.24 -2.17
N ALA A 51 -4.87 -3.39 -1.53
CA ALA A 51 -6.03 -3.78 -0.73
C ALA A 51 -6.23 -2.82 0.46
N LEU A 52 -5.16 -2.44 1.13
CA LEU A 52 -5.23 -1.50 2.26
C LEU A 52 -5.64 -0.10 1.80
N LEU A 53 -5.14 0.36 0.67
CA LEU A 53 -5.52 1.66 0.12
C LEU A 53 -6.99 1.66 -0.32
N ALA A 54 -7.44 0.59 -0.95
CA ALA A 54 -8.84 0.43 -1.31
C ALA A 54 -9.74 0.45 -0.06
N ALA A 55 -9.32 -0.20 1.01
CA ALA A 55 -10.04 -0.18 2.28
C ALA A 55 -10.09 1.23 2.86
N ALA A 56 -9.01 2.00 2.76
CA ALA A 56 -8.98 3.38 3.22
C ALA A 56 -9.95 4.28 2.42
N ILE A 57 -10.01 4.08 1.11
CA ILE A 57 -10.93 4.82 0.24
C ILE A 57 -12.38 4.48 0.61
N LEU A 58 -12.71 3.20 0.74
CA LEU A 58 -14.04 2.76 1.11
C LEU A 58 -14.40 3.16 2.55
N GLY A 59 -13.42 3.20 3.44
CA GLY A 59 -13.60 3.58 4.83
C GLY A 59 -14.06 5.01 5.01
N ALA A 60 -13.86 5.87 4.02
CA ALA A 60 -14.38 7.23 4.06
C ALA A 60 -15.91 7.25 4.10
N LYS A 61 -16.56 6.26 3.47
CA LYS A 61 -18.02 6.15 3.42
C LYS A 61 -18.56 5.08 4.38
N TYR A 62 -17.84 3.98 4.58
CA TYR A 62 -18.30 2.82 5.33
C TYR A 62 -17.58 2.70 6.67
N PRO A 63 -18.23 3.04 7.80
CA PRO A 63 -17.57 2.98 9.11
C PRO A 63 -17.04 1.61 9.50
N ARG A 64 -17.69 0.54 9.07
CA ARG A 64 -17.22 -0.84 9.32
C ARG A 64 -15.83 -1.08 8.76
N ILE A 65 -15.62 -0.62 7.53
CA ILE A 65 -14.33 -0.81 6.83
C ILE A 65 -13.27 0.05 7.50
N ARG A 66 -13.61 1.27 7.86
CA ARG A 66 -12.71 2.16 8.58
C ARG A 66 -12.25 1.57 9.90
N GLU A 67 -13.17 0.99 10.65
CA GLU A 67 -12.87 0.39 11.96
C GLU A 67 -12.00 -0.86 11.79
N ALA A 68 -12.29 -1.69 10.80
CA ALA A 68 -11.48 -2.86 10.50
C ALA A 68 -10.05 -2.45 10.12
N LEU A 69 -9.89 -1.39 9.34
CA LEU A 69 -8.57 -0.87 8.97
C LEU A 69 -7.82 -0.33 10.18
N ARG A 70 -8.50 0.39 11.08
CA ARG A 70 -7.89 0.86 12.33
C ARG A 70 -7.36 -0.28 13.17
N ARG A 71 -8.15 -1.35 13.30
CA ARG A 71 -7.73 -2.54 14.04
C ARG A 71 -6.53 -3.22 13.40
N PHE A 72 -6.53 -3.31 12.08
CA PHE A 72 -5.39 -3.87 11.36
C PHE A 72 -4.11 -3.05 11.61
N ARG A 73 -4.19 -1.74 11.51
CA ARG A 73 -3.05 -0.85 11.74
C ARG A 73 -2.56 -0.90 13.18
N ALA A 74 -3.47 -0.97 14.14
CA ALA A 74 -3.10 -1.11 15.54
C ALA A 74 -2.38 -2.41 15.82
N ALA A 75 -2.86 -3.52 15.24
CA ALA A 75 -2.22 -4.82 15.36
C ALA A 75 -0.85 -4.84 14.70
N GLN A 76 -0.71 -4.20 13.56
CA GLN A 76 0.57 -4.09 12.86
C GLN A 76 1.59 -3.29 13.67
N THR A 77 1.18 -2.16 14.21
CA THR A 77 2.02 -1.34 15.09
C THR A 77 2.49 -2.14 16.30
N LYS A 78 1.57 -2.86 16.92
CA LYS A 78 1.88 -3.71 18.07
C LYS A 78 2.91 -4.79 17.72
N ARG A 79 2.78 -5.43 16.56
CA ARG A 79 3.73 -6.44 16.10
C ARG A 79 5.13 -5.85 15.87
N VAL A 80 5.19 -4.69 15.25
CA VAL A 80 6.46 -4.01 15.00
C VAL A 80 7.15 -3.64 16.31
N LEU A 81 6.39 -3.17 17.30
CA LEU A 81 6.93 -2.81 18.60
C LEU A 81 7.38 -4.04 19.40
N ALA A 82 6.66 -5.17 19.28
CA ALA A 82 6.98 -6.40 19.97
C ALA A 82 8.17 -7.13 19.38
N SER A 83 8.47 -6.93 18.10
CA SER A 83 9.57 -7.59 17.39
C SER A 83 10.53 -6.55 16.83
N PRO A 84 11.40 -5.96 17.68
CA PRO A 84 12.29 -4.90 17.23
C PRO A 84 13.27 -5.41 16.18
N ASN A 85 13.51 -4.59 15.17
CA ASN A 85 14.46 -4.89 14.13
C ASN A 85 15.89 -4.80 14.67
N PRO A 86 16.70 -5.85 14.55
CA PRO A 86 18.08 -5.82 15.04
C PRO A 86 18.94 -4.72 14.44
N ALA A 87 18.58 -4.23 13.26
CA ALA A 87 19.36 -3.20 12.58
C ALA A 87 19.20 -1.80 13.20
N ARG A 88 18.15 -1.56 13.99
CA ARG A 88 17.88 -0.22 14.52
C ARG A 88 17.20 -0.15 15.89
N PRO A 89 17.30 -1.13 16.74
CA PRO A 89 16.49 -1.14 17.96
C PRO A 89 16.93 -0.11 19.00
N ALA A 90 18.23 0.06 19.20
CA ALA A 90 18.76 0.90 20.26
C ALA A 90 18.45 2.38 20.04
N LEU A 91 18.63 2.87 18.82
CA LEU A 91 18.38 4.27 18.47
C LEU A 91 16.90 4.64 18.58
N GLN A 92 16.03 3.77 18.12
CA GLN A 92 14.60 4.01 18.20
C GLN A 92 14.08 3.99 19.64
N ARG A 93 14.61 3.11 20.46
CA ARG A 93 14.25 3.06 21.87
C ARG A 93 14.66 4.33 22.61
N LYS A 94 15.85 4.85 22.33
CA LYS A 94 16.31 6.10 22.90
C LYS A 94 15.44 7.28 22.48
N LYS A 95 15.07 7.37 21.21
CA LYS A 95 14.18 8.42 20.72
C LYS A 95 12.82 8.39 21.39
N ARG A 96 12.26 7.23 21.63
CA ARG A 96 10.98 7.09 22.30
C ARG A 96 11.03 7.52 23.75
N LYS A 97 12.11 7.16 24.44
CA LYS A 97 12.29 7.56 25.84
C LYS A 97 12.50 9.06 26.00
N SER A 98 13.08 9.70 25.00
CA SER A 98 13.30 11.15 25.02
C SER A 98 12.06 11.93 24.64
N ALA A 99 11.12 11.32 23.96
CA ALA A 99 9.88 11.98 23.60
C ALA A 99 8.88 11.91 24.73
#